data_ad7bb8aee4fd45f95a541e95633272f7
#
_entry.id   ad7bb8aee4fd45f95a541e95633272f7
#
_cell.length_a   1.000
_cell.length_b   1.000
_cell.length_c   1.000
_cell.angle_alpha   90.00
_cell.angle_beta   90.00
_cell.angle_gamma   90.00
#
_symmetry.space_group_name_H-M   'P 1'
#
loop_
_entity.id
_entity.type
_entity.pdbx_description
1 polymer ?
#
loop_
_entity_poly.entity_id
_entity_poly.type
_entity_poly.pdbx_seq_one_letter_code
_entity_poly.pdbx_strand_id
1 'polypeptide(L)'
;MVMDDQDTHVESIIMAALSSLSSSQLSSLCATLSSTFHHHRQRLISLLSSPSLFAIAFNQIYSLSLPQKSLLVARHLLSFLHLLAPFFPSLSPPPPCPSHNVSLRDLDSVLLLLFFCDVHQHDPAVLNTSPADWQGVLMDCCSDPILKFSSGFTLSSSTEVLGAFVDTLINCRRFVAANGCGGEAGREVAAAAAVVVALPSVEVNSGCGAECVICREEMREGRDVCELPCHHLFHWVCILPWLRKRNTCPCCRFQLPTDDVYGEIQRLWEVLVKEGRQDLDQYQRR
;
A
#
# COMPACT_ATOMS: atom_id res chain seq x y z
N MET A 1 -12.97 8.61 20.56
CA MET A 1 -14.16 7.74 20.58
C MET A 1 -14.90 7.65 19.23
N VAL A 2 -14.82 8.65 18.34
CA VAL A 2 -15.46 8.58 16.98
C VAL A 2 -14.53 7.94 15.92
N MET A 3 -13.22 7.90 16.14
CA MET A 3 -12.26 7.28 15.20
C MET A 3 -12.23 5.74 15.28
N ASP A 4 -12.59 5.16 16.42
CA ASP A 4 -12.56 3.71 16.62
C ASP A 4 -13.63 2.96 15.79
N ASP A 5 -14.79 3.58 15.57
CA ASP A 5 -15.93 2.96 14.88
C ASP A 5 -15.74 2.92 13.34
N GLN A 6 -15.04 3.91 12.78
CA GLN A 6 -14.70 3.91 11.35
C GLN A 6 -13.60 2.90 11.01
N ASP A 7 -12.64 2.70 11.90
CA ASP A 7 -11.53 1.80 11.67
C ASP A 7 -11.95 0.33 11.78
N THR A 8 -12.81 -0.02 12.76
CA THR A 8 -13.41 -1.36 12.88
C THR A 8 -14.27 -1.71 11.68
N HIS A 9 -14.97 -0.74 11.10
CA HIS A 9 -15.74 -0.95 9.87
C HIS A 9 -14.83 -1.21 8.67
N VAL A 10 -13.73 -0.47 8.52
CA VAL A 10 -12.75 -0.66 7.44
C VAL A 10 -12.02 -2.00 7.58
N GLU A 11 -11.65 -2.38 8.81
CA GLU A 11 -11.08 -3.69 9.13
C GLU A 11 -11.98 -4.82 8.65
N SER A 12 -13.28 -4.77 8.98
CA SER A 12 -14.26 -5.76 8.56
C SER A 12 -14.40 -5.85 7.04
N ILE A 13 -14.33 -4.71 6.32
CA ILE A 13 -14.38 -4.68 4.86
C ILE A 13 -13.14 -5.34 4.25
N ILE A 14 -11.94 -5.03 4.76
CA ILE A 14 -10.71 -5.63 4.25
C ILE A 14 -10.69 -7.14 4.55
N MET A 15 -11.10 -7.56 5.75
CA MET A 15 -11.21 -8.97 6.09
C MET A 15 -12.21 -9.70 5.17
N ALA A 16 -13.33 -9.06 4.79
CA ALA A 16 -14.27 -9.62 3.82
C ALA A 16 -13.61 -9.83 2.45
N ALA A 17 -12.89 -8.81 1.93
CA ALA A 17 -12.15 -8.94 0.68
C ALA A 17 -11.15 -10.10 0.71
N LEU A 18 -10.40 -10.26 1.81
CA LEU A 18 -9.44 -11.36 1.96
C LEU A 18 -10.14 -12.73 2.08
N SER A 19 -11.33 -12.77 2.68
CA SER A 19 -12.11 -14.01 2.85
C SER A 19 -12.77 -14.48 1.55
N SER A 20 -12.89 -13.62 0.53
CA SER A 20 -13.41 -13.98 -0.79
C SER A 20 -12.41 -14.80 -1.64
N LEU A 21 -11.14 -14.80 -1.24
CA LEU A 21 -10.10 -15.55 -1.93
C LEU A 21 -10.34 -17.07 -1.83
N SER A 22 -9.99 -17.80 -2.88
CA SER A 22 -10.02 -19.28 -2.84
C SER A 22 -9.07 -19.82 -1.76
N SER A 23 -9.35 -21.03 -1.25
CA SER A 23 -8.50 -21.64 -0.20
C SER A 23 -7.03 -21.75 -0.59
N SER A 24 -6.73 -21.98 -1.87
CA SER A 24 -5.35 -22.04 -2.38
C SER A 24 -4.68 -20.65 -2.40
N GLN A 25 -5.41 -19.61 -2.84
CA GLN A 25 -4.93 -18.24 -2.83
C GLN A 25 -4.71 -17.74 -1.39
N LEU A 26 -5.66 -18.03 -0.50
CA LEU A 26 -5.55 -17.68 0.91
C LEU A 26 -4.34 -18.34 1.57
N SER A 27 -4.10 -19.62 1.32
CA SER A 27 -2.92 -20.33 1.82
C SER A 27 -1.62 -19.74 1.29
N SER A 28 -1.57 -19.39 -0.01
CA SER A 28 -0.42 -18.75 -0.62
C SER A 28 -0.15 -17.35 -0.04
N LEU A 29 -1.20 -16.55 0.15
CA LEU A 29 -1.11 -15.23 0.79
C LEU A 29 -0.60 -15.37 2.23
N CYS A 30 -1.20 -16.25 3.04
CA CYS A 30 -0.78 -16.45 4.42
C CYS A 30 0.68 -16.92 4.53
N ALA A 31 1.15 -17.79 3.64
CA ALA A 31 2.54 -18.21 3.59
C ALA A 31 3.50 -17.02 3.29
N THR A 32 3.12 -16.18 2.33
CA THR A 32 3.90 -14.98 1.96
C THR A 32 3.94 -13.99 3.12
N LEU A 33 2.79 -13.71 3.75
CA LEU A 33 2.70 -12.81 4.89
C LEU A 33 3.50 -13.33 6.10
N SER A 34 3.37 -14.62 6.43
CA SER A 34 4.13 -15.24 7.53
C SER A 34 5.64 -15.13 7.29
N SER A 35 6.10 -15.37 6.07
CA SER A 35 7.51 -15.20 5.70
C SER A 35 7.96 -13.74 5.85
N THR A 36 7.14 -12.79 5.41
CA THR A 36 7.43 -11.34 5.50
C THR A 36 7.51 -10.91 6.97
N PHE A 37 6.53 -11.28 7.79
CA PHE A 37 6.54 -10.96 9.22
C PHE A 37 7.74 -11.60 9.93
N HIS A 38 8.02 -12.86 9.64
CA HIS A 38 9.19 -13.53 10.20
C HIS A 38 10.49 -12.78 9.86
N HIS A 39 10.67 -12.38 8.61
CA HIS A 39 11.81 -11.57 8.18
C HIS A 39 11.87 -10.23 8.91
N HIS A 40 10.77 -9.49 9.03
CA HIS A 40 10.72 -8.21 9.75
C HIS A 40 11.10 -8.35 11.21
N ARG A 41 10.60 -9.39 11.87
CA ARG A 41 11.00 -9.70 13.26
C ARG A 41 12.49 -9.97 13.38
N GLN A 42 13.00 -10.86 12.56
CA GLN A 42 14.41 -11.19 12.60
C GLN A 42 15.30 -9.94 12.44
N ARG A 43 14.87 -9.04 11.53
CA ARG A 43 15.52 -7.74 11.35
C ARG A 43 15.43 -6.88 12.61
N LEU A 44 14.24 -6.76 13.21
CA LEU A 44 14.05 -5.98 14.44
C LEU A 44 14.89 -6.53 15.59
N ILE A 45 14.89 -7.85 15.81
CA ILE A 45 15.73 -8.49 16.84
C ILE A 45 17.21 -8.20 16.56
N SER A 46 17.65 -8.31 15.31
CA SER A 46 19.02 -7.99 14.92
C SER A 46 19.40 -6.54 15.19
N LEU A 47 18.49 -5.61 14.94
CA LEU A 47 18.66 -4.19 15.25
C LEU A 47 18.78 -3.95 16.76
N LEU A 48 17.89 -4.53 17.54
CA LEU A 48 17.87 -4.37 18.99
C LEU A 48 19.06 -5.08 19.66
N SER A 49 19.56 -6.17 19.07
CA SER A 49 20.73 -6.91 19.61
C SER A 49 22.07 -6.23 19.29
N SER A 50 22.13 -5.34 18.30
CA SER A 50 23.35 -4.68 17.86
C SER A 50 23.34 -3.17 18.14
N PRO A 51 24.14 -2.66 19.10
CA PRO A 51 24.19 -1.22 19.40
C PRO A 51 24.52 -0.36 18.16
N SER A 52 25.38 -0.85 17.27
CA SER A 52 25.76 -0.11 16.07
C SER A 52 24.61 -0.01 15.06
N LEU A 53 23.87 -1.10 14.81
CA LEU A 53 22.71 -1.09 13.91
C LEU A 53 21.57 -0.25 14.49
N PHE A 54 21.32 -0.38 15.79
CA PHE A 54 20.34 0.44 16.49
C PHE A 54 20.66 1.92 16.36
N ALA A 55 21.90 2.32 16.64
CA ALA A 55 22.33 3.71 16.53
C ALA A 55 22.17 4.27 15.11
N ILE A 56 22.50 3.48 14.07
CA ILE A 56 22.34 3.88 12.67
C ILE A 56 20.85 4.12 12.34
N ALA A 57 19.98 3.17 12.66
CA ALA A 57 18.54 3.28 12.39
C ALA A 57 17.90 4.42 13.21
N PHE A 58 18.26 4.53 14.49
CA PHE A 58 17.77 5.59 15.39
C PHE A 58 18.18 6.98 14.90
N ASN A 59 19.48 7.18 14.57
CA ASN A 59 19.97 8.45 14.04
C ASN A 59 19.29 8.81 12.70
N GLN A 60 19.01 7.83 11.85
CA GLN A 60 18.24 8.06 10.63
C GLN A 60 16.83 8.57 10.96
N ILE A 61 16.10 7.88 11.85
CA ILE A 61 14.77 8.32 12.27
C ILE A 61 14.81 9.71 12.90
N TYR A 62 15.80 9.98 13.74
CA TYR A 62 15.96 11.27 14.43
C TYR A 62 16.23 12.40 13.43
N SER A 63 17.01 12.15 12.39
CA SER A 63 17.36 13.14 11.36
C SER A 63 16.21 13.45 10.39
N LEU A 64 15.23 12.54 10.24
CA LEU A 64 14.11 12.73 9.33
C LEU A 64 13.09 13.73 9.89
N SER A 65 12.63 14.64 9.03
CA SER A 65 11.47 15.48 9.30
C SER A 65 10.18 14.63 9.35
N LEU A 66 9.12 15.17 9.94
CA LEU A 66 7.84 14.46 10.04
C LEU A 66 7.26 14.01 8.69
N PRO A 67 7.27 14.86 7.62
CA PRO A 67 6.85 14.41 6.29
C PRO A 67 7.72 13.26 5.72
N GLN A 68 9.02 13.27 6.01
CA GLN A 68 9.93 12.18 5.57
C GLN A 68 9.66 10.88 6.32
N LYS A 69 9.36 10.94 7.63
CA LYS A 69 8.91 9.77 8.40
C LYS A 69 7.59 9.23 7.86
N SER A 70 6.65 10.12 7.52
CA SER A 70 5.38 9.74 6.92
C SER A 70 5.58 9.07 5.55
N LEU A 71 6.46 9.58 4.71
CA LEU A 71 6.80 8.96 3.42
C LEU A 71 7.45 7.58 3.61
N LEU A 72 8.30 7.43 4.62
CA LEU A 72 8.93 6.16 4.96
C LEU A 72 7.88 5.10 5.33
N VAL A 73 6.93 5.45 6.21
CA VAL A 73 5.81 4.56 6.58
C VAL A 73 4.88 4.32 5.39
N ALA A 74 4.63 5.33 4.57
CA ALA A 74 3.81 5.20 3.36
C ALA A 74 4.42 4.19 2.36
N ARG A 75 5.73 4.24 2.12
CA ARG A 75 6.40 3.24 1.27
C ARG A 75 6.30 1.82 1.84
N HIS A 76 6.40 1.69 3.16
CA HIS A 76 6.21 0.41 3.83
C HIS A 76 4.76 -0.10 3.68
N LEU A 77 3.76 0.75 3.90
CA LEU A 77 2.36 0.43 3.64
C LEU A 77 2.13 -0.01 2.19
N LEU A 78 2.70 0.73 1.24
CA LEU A 78 2.61 0.41 -0.18
C LEU A 78 3.21 -0.96 -0.50
N SER A 79 4.34 -1.32 0.12
CA SER A 79 4.95 -2.65 -0.05
C SER A 79 4.03 -3.78 0.42
N PHE A 80 3.29 -3.60 1.52
CA PHE A 80 2.28 -4.55 1.98
C PHE A 80 1.07 -4.63 1.04
N LEU A 81 0.57 -3.50 0.54
CA LEU A 81 -0.53 -3.49 -0.43
C LEU A 81 -0.14 -4.21 -1.74
N HIS A 82 1.10 -4.09 -2.17
CA HIS A 82 1.60 -4.81 -3.34
C HIS A 82 1.64 -6.34 -3.15
N LEU A 83 1.72 -6.86 -1.91
CA LEU A 83 1.61 -8.30 -1.65
C LEU A 83 0.23 -8.85 -2.04
N LEU A 84 -0.80 -8.00 -2.09
CA LEU A 84 -2.15 -8.39 -2.51
C LEU A 84 -2.33 -8.43 -4.03
N ALA A 85 -1.45 -7.76 -4.79
CA ALA A 85 -1.60 -7.61 -6.23
C ALA A 85 -1.77 -8.93 -7.01
N PRO A 86 -1.06 -10.04 -6.68
CA PRO A 86 -1.24 -11.32 -7.37
C PRO A 86 -2.63 -11.95 -7.18
N PHE A 87 -3.35 -11.55 -6.12
CA PHE A 87 -4.62 -12.16 -5.72
C PHE A 87 -5.83 -11.37 -6.21
N PHE A 88 -5.65 -10.08 -6.51
CA PHE A 88 -6.70 -9.20 -6.98
C PHE A 88 -6.31 -8.62 -8.34
N PRO A 89 -6.91 -9.08 -9.45
CA PRO A 89 -6.59 -8.57 -10.80
C PRO A 89 -6.73 -7.05 -10.94
N SER A 90 -7.67 -6.47 -10.18
CA SER A 90 -7.90 -5.02 -10.12
C SER A 90 -6.75 -4.25 -9.46
N LEU A 91 -5.87 -4.93 -8.70
CA LEU A 91 -4.68 -4.37 -8.06
C LEU A 91 -3.42 -4.52 -8.91
N SER A 92 -3.53 -4.89 -10.18
CA SER A 92 -2.36 -5.13 -11.06
C SER A 92 -1.21 -4.18 -10.74
N PRO A 93 -0.05 -4.71 -10.30
CA PRO A 93 1.07 -3.86 -9.95
C PRO A 93 1.55 -3.12 -11.20
N PRO A 94 1.96 -1.86 -11.07
CA PRO A 94 2.76 -1.23 -12.12
C PRO A 94 4.04 -2.06 -12.32
N PRO A 95 4.65 -2.01 -13.50
CA PRO A 95 6.00 -2.53 -13.66
C PRO A 95 6.89 -1.92 -12.56
N PRO A 96 7.89 -2.64 -12.04
CA PRO A 96 8.64 -2.25 -10.86
C PRO A 96 9.25 -0.86 -11.02
N CYS A 97 8.68 0.11 -10.30
CA CYS A 97 9.20 1.47 -10.24
C CYS A 97 10.22 1.55 -9.10
N PRO A 98 11.44 2.05 -9.34
CA PRO A 98 12.47 2.17 -8.30
C PRO A 98 12.06 3.09 -7.15
N SER A 99 11.10 4.00 -7.37
CA SER A 99 10.57 4.90 -6.33
C SER A 99 9.79 4.19 -5.22
N HIS A 100 9.28 2.99 -5.48
CA HIS A 100 8.50 2.21 -4.50
C HIS A 100 9.32 1.20 -3.70
N ASN A 101 10.60 0.97 -4.09
CA ASN A 101 11.45 0.04 -3.38
C ASN A 101 11.90 0.60 -2.03
N VAL A 102 11.65 -0.16 -0.98
CA VAL A 102 12.17 0.11 0.36
C VAL A 102 13.58 -0.44 0.45
N SER A 103 14.57 0.44 0.66
CA SER A 103 15.95 0.00 0.90
C SER A 103 16.04 -0.74 2.24
N LEU A 104 17.07 -1.57 2.43
CA LEU A 104 17.25 -2.29 3.69
C LEU A 104 17.39 -1.33 4.89
N ARG A 105 18.06 -0.19 4.68
CA ARG A 105 18.20 0.86 5.70
C ARG A 105 16.86 1.52 6.03
N ASP A 106 16.02 1.77 5.03
CA ASP A 106 14.68 2.32 5.23
C ASP A 106 13.77 1.31 5.93
N LEU A 107 13.91 0.02 5.62
CA LEU A 107 13.21 -1.05 6.32
C LEU A 107 13.58 -1.06 7.81
N ASP A 108 14.86 -1.04 8.13
CA ASP A 108 15.32 -0.99 9.52
C ASP A 108 14.73 0.20 10.28
N SER A 109 14.74 1.38 9.66
CA SER A 109 14.21 2.60 10.26
C SER A 109 12.69 2.56 10.42
N VAL A 110 11.95 2.06 9.43
CA VAL A 110 10.48 1.98 9.56
C VAL A 110 10.06 0.93 10.60
N LEU A 111 10.73 -0.22 10.66
CA LEU A 111 10.44 -1.25 11.66
C LEU A 111 10.67 -0.70 13.07
N LEU A 112 11.79 -0.01 13.30
CA LEU A 112 12.09 0.61 14.58
C LEU A 112 11.08 1.72 14.93
N LEU A 113 10.71 2.57 13.95
CA LEU A 113 9.72 3.63 14.16
C LEU A 113 8.35 3.08 14.52
N LEU A 114 7.86 2.08 13.79
CA LEU A 114 6.56 1.44 14.08
C LEU A 114 6.57 0.74 15.43
N PHE A 115 7.69 0.11 15.79
CA PHE A 115 7.83 -0.52 17.10
C PHE A 115 7.83 0.50 18.24
N PHE A 116 8.48 1.64 18.09
CA PHE A 116 8.34 2.76 19.04
C PHE A 116 6.90 3.22 19.19
N CYS A 117 6.14 3.33 18.10
CA CYS A 117 4.73 3.71 18.12
C CYS A 117 3.89 2.66 18.89
N ASP A 118 4.13 1.37 18.63
CA ASP A 118 3.41 0.27 19.27
C ASP A 118 3.68 0.23 20.78
N VAL A 119 4.93 0.32 21.20
CA VAL A 119 5.33 0.41 22.61
C VAL A 119 4.71 1.63 23.28
N HIS A 120 4.75 2.80 22.62
CA HIS A 120 4.16 4.02 23.18
C HIS A 120 2.63 3.94 23.34
N GLN A 121 1.95 3.28 22.41
CA GLN A 121 0.50 3.07 22.50
C GLN A 121 0.13 2.12 23.63
N HIS A 122 0.98 1.12 23.88
CA HIS A 122 0.73 0.12 24.90
C HIS A 122 1.08 0.63 26.31
N ASP A 123 2.27 1.18 26.48
CA ASP A 123 2.74 1.79 27.73
C ASP A 123 3.62 3.03 27.47
N PRO A 124 3.03 4.23 27.47
CA PRO A 124 3.78 5.46 27.27
C PRO A 124 4.89 5.69 28.29
N ALA A 125 4.77 5.12 29.52
CA ALA A 125 5.72 5.33 30.58
C ALA A 125 7.07 4.65 30.30
N VAL A 126 7.08 3.58 29.52
CA VAL A 126 8.27 2.83 29.16
C VAL A 126 9.29 3.71 28.41
N LEU A 127 8.85 4.66 27.60
CA LEU A 127 9.70 5.56 26.83
C LEU A 127 10.12 6.83 27.60
N ASN A 128 9.70 6.99 28.86
CA ASN A 128 10.15 8.09 29.74
C ASN A 128 11.58 7.90 30.27
N THR A 129 12.24 6.81 29.89
CA THR A 129 13.64 6.53 30.22
C THR A 129 14.59 7.37 29.37
N SER A 130 15.90 7.37 29.74
CA SER A 130 16.92 8.03 28.92
C SER A 130 17.02 7.40 27.52
N PRO A 131 17.21 8.20 26.45
CA PRO A 131 17.43 7.66 25.11
C PRO A 131 18.58 6.64 25.01
N ALA A 132 19.56 6.71 25.92
CA ALA A 132 20.64 5.74 26.00
C ALA A 132 20.16 4.34 26.44
N ASP A 133 19.07 4.28 27.17
CA ASP A 133 18.52 3.03 27.71
C ASP A 133 17.45 2.40 26.81
N TRP A 134 16.95 3.16 25.80
CA TRP A 134 15.86 2.71 24.93
C TRP A 134 16.13 1.40 24.21
N GLN A 135 17.38 1.13 23.82
CA GLN A 135 17.71 -0.14 23.15
C GLN A 135 17.39 -1.34 24.06
N GLY A 136 17.81 -1.28 25.34
CA GLY A 136 17.55 -2.34 26.34
C GLY A 136 16.05 -2.50 26.61
N VAL A 137 15.38 -1.38 26.87
CA VAL A 137 13.93 -1.33 27.13
C VAL A 137 13.14 -1.92 25.95
N LEU A 138 13.46 -1.54 24.71
CA LEU A 138 12.80 -2.08 23.52
C LEU A 138 13.09 -3.56 23.31
N MET A 139 14.30 -4.03 23.68
CA MET A 139 14.63 -5.45 23.61
C MET A 139 13.76 -6.26 24.59
N ASP A 140 13.56 -5.76 25.81
CA ASP A 140 12.65 -6.38 26.80
C ASP A 140 11.21 -6.40 26.29
N CYS A 141 10.73 -5.28 25.74
CA CYS A 141 9.41 -5.18 25.13
C CYS A 141 9.24 -6.12 23.91
N CYS A 142 10.28 -6.34 23.12
CA CYS A 142 10.22 -7.25 21.98
C CYS A 142 9.96 -8.73 22.36
N SER A 143 10.17 -9.07 23.64
CA SER A 143 9.87 -10.39 24.20
C SER A 143 8.44 -10.49 24.73
N ASP A 144 7.71 -9.38 24.82
CA ASP A 144 6.34 -9.34 25.34
C ASP A 144 5.35 -9.81 24.25
N PRO A 145 4.58 -10.89 24.51
CA PRO A 145 3.57 -11.39 23.58
C PRO A 145 2.35 -10.46 23.41
N ILE A 146 2.19 -9.45 24.30
CA ILE A 146 1.06 -8.52 24.27
C ILE A 146 1.25 -7.45 23.19
N LEU A 147 2.47 -7.12 22.82
CA LEU A 147 2.75 -6.17 21.75
C LEU A 147 2.34 -6.75 20.40
N LYS A 148 1.53 -6.02 19.65
CA LYS A 148 1.00 -6.44 18.35
C LYS A 148 2.10 -6.80 17.36
N PHE A 149 3.18 -6.05 17.38
CA PHE A 149 4.35 -6.30 16.53
C PHE A 149 5.11 -7.58 16.92
N SER A 150 5.10 -7.98 18.20
CA SER A 150 5.67 -9.24 18.68
C SER A 150 4.71 -10.42 18.50
N SER A 151 3.40 -10.23 18.69
CA SER A 151 2.40 -11.31 18.70
C SER A 151 2.18 -11.94 17.32
N GLY A 152 2.47 -11.21 16.24
CA GLY A 152 2.43 -11.73 14.88
C GLY A 152 3.34 -12.92 14.59
N PHE A 153 4.06 -13.45 15.58
CA PHE A 153 5.13 -14.43 15.40
C PHE A 153 4.87 -15.81 15.96
N THR A 154 3.86 -15.95 16.79
CA THR A 154 3.34 -17.24 17.25
C THR A 154 2.08 -17.64 16.49
N LEU A 155 1.84 -16.96 15.33
CA LEU A 155 0.62 -17.14 14.55
C LEU A 155 0.53 -18.57 14.03
N SER A 156 -0.31 -19.34 14.70
CA SER A 156 -0.56 -20.76 14.38
C SER A 156 -1.72 -20.93 13.39
N SER A 157 -2.53 -19.88 13.19
CA SER A 157 -3.71 -19.92 12.33
C SER A 157 -3.66 -18.86 11.21
N SER A 158 -4.26 -19.18 10.07
CA SER A 158 -4.39 -18.25 8.94
C SER A 158 -5.15 -16.97 9.33
N THR A 159 -6.11 -17.06 10.24
CA THR A 159 -6.90 -15.94 10.74
C THR A 159 -6.05 -14.92 11.53
N GLU A 160 -5.14 -15.43 12.35
CA GLU A 160 -4.21 -14.56 13.11
C GLU A 160 -3.24 -13.82 12.18
N VAL A 161 -2.70 -14.51 11.16
CA VAL A 161 -1.81 -13.89 10.16
C VAL A 161 -2.52 -12.77 9.41
N LEU A 162 -3.76 -13.01 8.97
CA LEU A 162 -4.56 -12.01 8.28
C LEU A 162 -4.93 -10.84 9.19
N GLY A 163 -5.28 -11.12 10.45
CA GLY A 163 -5.56 -10.07 11.45
C GLY A 163 -4.35 -9.16 11.65
N ALA A 164 -3.17 -9.73 11.90
CA ALA A 164 -1.93 -8.98 12.03
C ALA A 164 -1.58 -8.16 10.78
N PHE A 165 -1.88 -8.69 9.60
CA PHE A 165 -1.70 -7.97 8.34
C PHE A 165 -2.63 -6.76 8.24
N VAL A 166 -3.92 -6.93 8.52
CA VAL A 166 -4.91 -5.84 8.48
C VAL A 166 -4.58 -4.78 9.52
N ASP A 167 -4.22 -5.17 10.75
CA ASP A 167 -3.72 -4.25 11.79
C ASP A 167 -2.53 -3.42 11.31
N THR A 168 -1.56 -4.06 10.64
CA THR A 168 -0.38 -3.38 10.09
C THR A 168 -0.78 -2.34 9.03
N LEU A 169 -1.68 -2.69 8.11
CA LEU A 169 -2.19 -1.76 7.09
C LEU A 169 -2.88 -0.55 7.73
N ILE A 170 -3.76 -0.78 8.71
CA ILE A 170 -4.52 0.28 9.40
C ILE A 170 -3.59 1.18 10.19
N ASN A 171 -2.65 0.63 10.96
CA ASN A 171 -1.71 1.40 11.78
C ASN A 171 -0.79 2.28 10.91
N CYS A 172 -0.25 1.74 9.81
CA CYS A 172 0.53 2.53 8.86
C CYS A 172 -0.30 3.65 8.23
N ARG A 173 -1.56 3.36 7.85
CA ARG A 173 -2.46 4.37 7.27
C ARG A 173 -2.81 5.46 8.27
N ARG A 174 -3.11 5.12 9.53
CA ARG A 174 -3.35 6.08 10.62
C ARG A 174 -2.14 7.01 10.80
N PHE A 175 -0.93 6.45 10.82
CA PHE A 175 0.30 7.24 10.94
C PHE A 175 0.44 8.23 9.78
N VAL A 176 0.22 7.79 8.55
CA VAL A 176 0.30 8.63 7.34
C VAL A 176 -0.76 9.74 7.38
N ALA A 177 -2.00 9.41 7.75
CA ALA A 177 -3.11 10.36 7.83
C ALA A 177 -2.92 11.41 8.93
N ALA A 178 -2.45 11.00 10.12
CA ALA A 178 -2.22 11.89 11.26
C ALA A 178 -1.16 12.97 10.97
N ASN A 179 -0.24 12.71 10.04
CA ASN A 179 0.82 13.64 9.67
C ASN A 179 0.47 14.56 8.48
N GLY A 180 -0.81 14.61 8.08
CA GLY A 180 -1.29 15.48 7.02
C GLY A 180 -0.76 15.18 5.61
N CYS A 181 -0.04 14.06 5.45
CA CYS A 181 0.56 13.63 4.18
C CYS A 181 -0.37 12.75 3.34
N GLY A 182 -1.57 12.44 3.84
CA GLY A 182 -2.64 11.82 3.06
C GLY A 182 -3.12 12.84 2.04
N GLY A 183 -2.82 12.59 0.77
CA GLY A 183 -3.03 13.55 -0.31
C GLY A 183 -4.38 14.24 -0.25
N GLU A 184 -4.39 15.53 -0.54
CA GLU A 184 -5.62 16.30 -0.72
C GLU A 184 -6.51 15.53 -1.70
N ALA A 185 -7.70 15.19 -1.26
CA ALA A 185 -8.70 14.56 -2.12
C ALA A 185 -8.92 15.46 -3.34
N GLY A 186 -8.51 14.98 -4.52
CA GLY A 186 -8.57 15.76 -5.77
C GLY A 186 -7.24 16.24 -6.33
N ARG A 187 -6.10 15.95 -5.69
CA ARG A 187 -4.78 16.23 -6.28
C ARG A 187 -4.63 15.47 -7.59
N GLU A 188 -4.34 16.20 -8.66
CA GLU A 188 -4.02 15.59 -9.95
C GLU A 188 -2.65 14.88 -9.86
N VAL A 189 -2.65 13.58 -10.10
CA VAL A 189 -1.44 12.75 -10.07
C VAL A 189 -1.25 12.12 -11.44
N ALA A 190 -0.04 12.21 -11.99
CA ALA A 190 0.31 11.63 -13.28
C ALA A 190 0.28 10.09 -13.23
N ALA A 191 -0.05 9.46 -14.35
CA ALA A 191 0.15 8.01 -14.50
C ALA A 191 1.65 7.68 -14.49
N ALA A 192 2.01 6.52 -13.94
CA ALA A 192 3.39 6.05 -13.92
C ALA A 192 3.94 5.92 -15.34
N ALA A 193 5.15 6.45 -15.56
CA ALA A 193 5.76 6.46 -16.89
C ALA A 193 5.88 5.04 -17.47
N ALA A 194 6.24 4.06 -16.65
CA ALA A 194 6.37 2.66 -17.05
C ALA A 194 5.02 2.06 -17.51
N VAL A 195 3.92 2.44 -16.87
CA VAL A 195 2.57 2.02 -17.25
C VAL A 195 2.18 2.62 -18.62
N VAL A 196 2.45 3.91 -18.79
CA VAL A 196 2.15 4.61 -20.06
C VAL A 196 2.90 3.98 -21.24
N VAL A 197 4.19 3.64 -21.06
CA VAL A 197 5.00 2.99 -22.10
C VAL A 197 4.51 1.57 -22.40
N ALA A 198 3.92 0.87 -21.44
CA ALA A 198 3.39 -0.49 -21.61
C ALA A 198 1.99 -0.54 -22.24
N LEU A 199 1.32 0.60 -22.45
CA LEU A 199 -0.01 0.61 -23.07
C LEU A 199 0.06 0.11 -24.51
N PRO A 200 -0.91 -0.71 -24.97
CA PRO A 200 -0.93 -1.24 -26.32
C PRO A 200 -1.34 -0.18 -27.35
N SER A 201 -0.67 -0.21 -28.49
CA SER A 201 -1.18 0.43 -29.71
C SER A 201 -2.12 -0.54 -30.44
N VAL A 202 -3.26 -0.06 -30.88
CA VAL A 202 -4.31 -0.86 -31.54
C VAL A 202 -4.56 -0.31 -32.92
N GLU A 203 -4.68 -1.20 -33.90
CA GLU A 203 -5.15 -0.85 -35.24
C GLU A 203 -6.68 -0.77 -35.23
N VAL A 204 -7.21 0.34 -35.70
CA VAL A 204 -8.67 0.54 -35.83
C VAL A 204 -9.05 0.29 -37.27
N ASN A 205 -10.01 -0.61 -37.50
CA ASN A 205 -10.53 -0.90 -38.82
C ASN A 205 -11.36 0.26 -39.37
N SER A 206 -11.19 0.58 -40.67
CA SER A 206 -11.98 1.61 -41.31
C SER A 206 -13.48 1.33 -41.21
N GLY A 207 -14.23 2.29 -40.67
CA GLY A 207 -15.68 2.22 -40.57
C GLY A 207 -16.25 1.80 -39.22
N CYS A 208 -15.43 1.65 -38.19
CA CYS A 208 -15.97 1.38 -36.85
C CYS A 208 -16.64 2.63 -36.19
N GLY A 209 -16.47 3.84 -36.78
CA GLY A 209 -17.08 5.06 -36.28
C GLY A 209 -16.63 5.48 -34.87
N ALA A 210 -15.53 4.93 -34.37
CA ALA A 210 -15.01 5.25 -33.04
C ALA A 210 -14.38 6.65 -33.04
N GLU A 211 -14.87 7.52 -32.14
CA GLU A 211 -14.37 8.89 -31.97
C GLU A 211 -13.49 9.00 -30.71
N CYS A 212 -12.43 9.77 -30.79
CA CYS A 212 -11.62 10.13 -29.65
C CYS A 212 -12.33 11.24 -28.84
N VAL A 213 -12.75 10.94 -27.62
CA VAL A 213 -13.49 11.90 -26.77
C VAL A 213 -12.70 13.15 -26.41
N ILE A 214 -11.36 13.14 -26.59
CA ILE A 214 -10.51 14.30 -26.28
C ILE A 214 -10.53 15.32 -27.40
N CYS A 215 -10.30 14.89 -28.66
CA CYS A 215 -10.31 15.79 -29.83
C CYS A 215 -11.61 15.77 -30.63
N ARG A 216 -12.49 14.78 -30.36
CA ARG A 216 -13.76 14.55 -31.08
C ARG A 216 -13.57 14.24 -32.56
N GLU A 217 -12.41 13.75 -32.92
CA GLU A 217 -12.13 13.29 -34.29
C GLU A 217 -12.25 11.77 -34.39
N GLU A 218 -12.65 11.29 -35.55
CA GLU A 218 -12.75 9.86 -35.86
C GLU A 218 -11.37 9.20 -35.84
N MET A 219 -11.29 8.01 -35.21
CA MET A 219 -10.10 7.17 -35.23
C MET A 219 -10.04 6.44 -36.56
N ARG A 220 -9.10 6.83 -37.41
CA ARG A 220 -8.93 6.30 -38.77
C ARG A 220 -7.79 5.29 -38.84
N GLU A 221 -7.86 4.40 -39.84
CA GLU A 221 -6.81 3.47 -40.16
C GLU A 221 -5.46 4.21 -40.33
N GLY A 222 -4.39 3.62 -39.77
CA GLY A 222 -3.03 4.19 -39.83
C GLY A 222 -2.76 5.32 -38.83
N ARG A 223 -3.70 5.69 -37.95
CA ARG A 223 -3.42 6.54 -36.80
C ARG A 223 -3.09 5.69 -35.57
N ASP A 224 -2.03 6.06 -34.86
CA ASP A 224 -1.67 5.42 -33.60
C ASP A 224 -2.76 5.62 -32.56
N VAL A 225 -3.50 4.56 -32.27
CA VAL A 225 -4.55 4.51 -31.27
C VAL A 225 -4.06 3.73 -30.05
N CYS A 226 -4.27 4.26 -28.88
CA CYS A 226 -3.96 3.65 -27.60
C CYS A 226 -5.22 3.07 -26.96
N GLU A 227 -5.14 1.85 -26.47
CA GLU A 227 -6.17 1.23 -25.64
C GLU A 227 -5.75 1.27 -24.16
N LEU A 228 -6.62 1.81 -23.28
CA LEU A 228 -6.42 1.74 -21.86
C LEU A 228 -6.93 0.39 -21.30
N PRO A 229 -6.50 -0.05 -20.09
CA PRO A 229 -6.95 -1.30 -19.48
C PRO A 229 -8.48 -1.41 -19.27
N CYS A 230 -9.19 -0.30 -19.35
CA CYS A 230 -10.66 -0.23 -19.31
C CYS A 230 -11.31 -0.30 -20.72
N HIS A 231 -10.54 -0.68 -21.74
CA HIS A 231 -10.94 -0.84 -23.13
C HIS A 231 -11.43 0.44 -23.84
N HIS A 232 -11.16 1.63 -23.28
CA HIS A 232 -11.40 2.90 -23.95
C HIS A 232 -10.23 3.27 -24.86
N LEU A 233 -10.55 3.74 -26.07
CA LEU A 233 -9.61 4.05 -27.14
C LEU A 233 -9.38 5.56 -27.24
N PHE A 234 -8.15 5.96 -27.56
CA PHE A 234 -7.73 7.34 -27.72
C PHE A 234 -6.61 7.46 -28.74
N HIS A 235 -6.50 8.58 -29.46
CA HIS A 235 -5.25 8.87 -30.15
C HIS A 235 -4.10 9.03 -29.15
N TRP A 236 -2.92 8.47 -29.46
CA TRP A 236 -1.74 8.62 -28.61
C TRP A 236 -1.40 10.08 -28.32
N VAL A 237 -1.46 10.93 -29.35
CA VAL A 237 -1.20 12.38 -29.22
C VAL A 237 -2.17 13.10 -28.30
N CYS A 238 -3.38 12.55 -28.09
CA CYS A 238 -4.40 13.11 -27.21
C CYS A 238 -4.27 12.62 -25.79
N ILE A 239 -4.03 11.29 -25.60
CA ILE A 239 -4.04 10.69 -24.27
C ILE A 239 -2.75 10.97 -23.48
N LEU A 240 -1.58 11.08 -24.15
CA LEU A 240 -0.31 11.32 -23.49
C LEU A 240 -0.27 12.62 -22.66
N PRO A 241 -0.71 13.79 -23.17
CA PRO A 241 -0.77 15.02 -22.38
C PRO A 241 -1.72 14.91 -21.18
N TRP A 242 -2.78 14.11 -21.31
CA TRP A 242 -3.72 13.84 -20.21
C TRP A 242 -3.06 12.99 -19.12
N LEU A 243 -2.44 11.85 -19.49
CA LEU A 243 -1.81 10.93 -18.55
C LEU A 243 -0.59 11.53 -17.83
N ARG A 244 0.04 12.55 -18.41
CA ARG A 244 1.09 13.34 -17.73
C ARG A 244 0.58 14.19 -16.57
N LYS A 245 -0.72 14.42 -16.47
CA LYS A 245 -1.34 15.22 -15.41
C LYS A 245 -2.26 14.40 -14.53
N ARG A 246 -2.93 13.40 -15.11
CA ARG A 246 -3.98 12.60 -14.46
C ARG A 246 -3.78 11.12 -14.76
N ASN A 247 -3.82 10.29 -13.75
CA ASN A 247 -3.76 8.84 -13.91
C ASN A 247 -5.14 8.19 -14.18
N THR A 248 -6.12 8.94 -14.68
CA THR A 248 -7.49 8.47 -14.86
C THR A 248 -7.91 8.44 -16.33
N CYS A 249 -8.73 7.46 -16.70
CA CYS A 249 -9.38 7.42 -18.02
C CYS A 249 -10.36 8.61 -18.17
N PRO A 250 -10.28 9.39 -19.27
CA PRO A 250 -11.21 10.50 -19.53
C PRO A 250 -12.68 10.08 -19.62
N CYS A 251 -12.97 8.82 -20.03
CA CYS A 251 -14.34 8.33 -20.22
C CYS A 251 -14.95 7.78 -18.91
N CYS A 252 -14.29 6.82 -18.27
CA CYS A 252 -14.87 6.06 -17.15
C CYS A 252 -14.17 6.31 -15.82
N ARG A 253 -13.14 7.15 -15.78
CA ARG A 253 -12.34 7.47 -14.60
C ARG A 253 -11.59 6.26 -14.00
N PHE A 254 -11.43 5.19 -14.77
CA PHE A 254 -10.55 4.08 -14.37
C PHE A 254 -9.17 4.63 -14.02
N GLN A 255 -8.65 4.26 -12.85
CA GLN A 255 -7.37 4.77 -12.34
C GLN A 255 -6.22 3.87 -12.78
N LEU A 256 -5.24 4.46 -13.47
CA LEU A 256 -3.97 3.81 -13.76
C LEU A 256 -3.01 3.94 -12.55
N PRO A 257 -2.05 3.00 -12.41
CA PRO A 257 -0.98 3.12 -11.43
C PRO A 257 -0.19 4.43 -11.56
N THR A 258 0.36 4.91 -10.44
CA THR A 258 1.13 6.15 -10.38
C THR A 258 2.45 5.95 -9.65
N ASP A 259 3.46 6.80 -9.95
CA ASP A 259 4.74 6.84 -9.24
C ASP A 259 4.65 7.65 -7.91
N ASP A 260 3.54 8.36 -7.69
CA ASP A 260 3.28 9.05 -6.42
C ASP A 260 2.85 8.04 -5.35
N VAL A 261 3.64 7.91 -4.29
CA VAL A 261 3.44 6.92 -3.23
C VAL A 261 2.06 7.05 -2.58
N TYR A 262 1.62 8.27 -2.27
CA TYR A 262 0.33 8.50 -1.61
C TYR A 262 -0.84 8.26 -2.56
N GLY A 263 -0.71 8.70 -3.80
CA GLY A 263 -1.70 8.45 -4.86
C GLY A 263 -1.87 6.96 -5.12
N GLU A 264 -0.77 6.20 -5.14
CA GLU A 264 -0.82 4.75 -5.35
C GLU A 264 -1.44 4.02 -4.15
N ILE A 265 -1.11 4.41 -2.91
CA ILE A 265 -1.78 3.89 -1.72
C ILE A 265 -3.28 4.14 -1.80
N GLN A 266 -3.69 5.37 -2.16
CA GLN A 266 -5.11 5.71 -2.26
C GLN A 266 -5.81 4.84 -3.31
N ARG A 267 -5.22 4.68 -4.50
CA ARG A 267 -5.74 3.84 -5.57
C ARG A 267 -5.93 2.38 -5.13
N LEU A 268 -4.89 1.77 -4.57
CA LEU A 268 -4.92 0.37 -4.12
C LEU A 268 -5.92 0.17 -2.97
N TRP A 269 -5.98 1.13 -2.07
CA TRP A 269 -6.91 1.11 -0.95
C TRP A 269 -8.37 1.17 -1.40
N GLU A 270 -8.69 2.07 -2.33
CA GLU A 270 -10.05 2.20 -2.89
C GLU A 270 -10.49 0.91 -3.59
N VAL A 271 -9.59 0.27 -4.34
CA VAL A 271 -9.87 -1.04 -4.96
C VAL A 271 -10.15 -2.09 -3.89
N LEU A 272 -9.30 -2.21 -2.88
CA LEU A 272 -9.45 -3.21 -1.81
C LEU A 272 -10.77 -3.03 -1.04
N VAL A 273 -11.11 -1.78 -0.70
CA VAL A 273 -12.37 -1.46 -0.02
C VAL A 273 -13.59 -1.75 -0.91
N LYS A 274 -13.50 -1.49 -2.22
CA LYS A 274 -14.56 -1.79 -3.17
C LYS A 274 -14.83 -3.29 -3.28
N GLU A 275 -13.78 -4.11 -3.41
CA GLU A 275 -13.88 -5.56 -3.43
C GLU A 275 -14.56 -6.08 -2.14
N GLY A 276 -14.08 -5.65 -0.97
CA GLY A 276 -14.66 -6.09 0.30
C GLY A 276 -16.12 -5.70 0.52
N ARG A 277 -16.55 -4.53 0.02
CA ARG A 277 -17.97 -4.12 0.07
C ARG A 277 -18.85 -4.98 -0.81
N GLN A 278 -18.38 -5.35 -2.01
CA GLN A 278 -19.14 -6.21 -2.91
C GLN A 278 -19.40 -7.59 -2.30
N ASP A 279 -18.42 -8.13 -1.59
CA ASP A 279 -18.56 -9.43 -0.92
C ASP A 279 -19.52 -9.36 0.27
N LEU A 280 -19.46 -8.31 1.09
CA LEU A 280 -20.41 -8.09 2.18
C LEU A 280 -21.86 -7.96 1.68
N ASP A 281 -22.09 -7.22 0.58
CA ASP A 281 -23.41 -7.06 -0.01
C ASP A 281 -23.96 -8.38 -0.59
N GLN A 282 -23.09 -9.24 -1.14
CA GLN A 282 -23.48 -10.58 -1.61
C GLN A 282 -23.84 -11.51 -0.46
N TYR A 283 -23.12 -11.42 0.66
CA TYR A 283 -23.39 -12.24 1.84
C TYR A 283 -24.73 -11.88 2.51
N GLN A 284 -25.10 -10.59 2.53
CA GLN A 284 -26.36 -10.09 3.10
C GLN A 284 -27.58 -10.44 2.24
N ARG A 285 -27.41 -10.77 0.96
CA ARG A 285 -28.49 -11.15 0.03
C ARG A 285 -28.78 -12.64 -0.03
N ARG A 286 -27.97 -13.45 0.65
CA ARG A 286 -28.16 -14.93 0.77
C ARG A 286 -28.84 -15.31 2.06
#